data_afaf6bcf37b5c63067fa36bdb1613ba8
#
_entry.id   afaf6bcf37b5c63067fa36bdb1613ba8
#
_cell.length_a   1.000
_cell.length_b   1.000
_cell.length_c   1.000
_cell.angle_alpha   90.00
_cell.angle_beta   90.00
_cell.angle_gamma   90.00
#
_symmetry.space_group_name_H-M   'P 1'
#
loop_
_entity.id
_entity.type
_entity.pdbx_description
1 polymer ?
#
loop_
_entity_poly.entity_id
_entity_poly.type
_entity_poly.pdbx_seq_one_letter_code
_entity_poly.pdbx_strand_id
1 'polypeptide(L)'
;MVQGFSMSATGRALFAVLLTLGSMCGRFGQARGPDYYGEYLEADQAVPEPLPPSWNVAPTDSVYAFRHRRESLRIETMRWGLIPHWAPDLKTFHINARSETLRDKPLFRGSLTRRRCLIPADGFYEWTSRSRGHVPHWFFRSDGDPLLLAGLWGVRRHPVDGEWLVSCAIVTGPSEGPIAAVHHRMPVALPPDRWEPWLDPDLDDATAAQNLLAGPETGGWATHPVSRRVNKVSNNDSTLVRPVSYPAAPILEM
;
A
#
# COMPACT_ATOMS: atom_id res chain seq x y z
N MET A 1 28.07 11.32 -4.76
CA MET A 1 27.79 11.51 -3.32
C MET A 1 26.38 12.06 -3.21
N VAL A 2 25.40 11.19 -3.01
CA VAL A 2 23.98 11.59 -2.86
C VAL A 2 23.69 11.63 -1.37
N GLN A 3 23.55 12.84 -0.84
CA GLN A 3 23.15 13.04 0.56
C GLN A 3 21.65 12.73 0.68
N GLY A 4 21.32 11.65 1.40
CA GLY A 4 19.96 11.33 1.79
C GLY A 4 19.35 12.44 2.63
N PHE A 5 18.31 13.08 2.14
CA PHE A 5 17.52 14.06 2.89
C PHE A 5 16.68 13.33 3.95
N SER A 6 17.18 13.32 5.18
CA SER A 6 16.42 12.92 6.35
C SER A 6 15.48 14.07 6.75
N MET A 7 14.18 13.90 6.61
CA MET A 7 13.20 14.82 7.22
C MET A 7 13.38 14.82 8.75
N SER A 8 13.38 16.01 9.36
CA SER A 8 13.52 16.14 10.81
C SER A 8 12.39 15.42 11.56
N ALA A 9 12.70 14.85 12.71
CA ALA A 9 11.77 14.11 13.56
C ALA A 9 10.47 14.87 13.90
N THR A 10 10.52 16.20 13.91
CA THR A 10 9.37 17.09 14.20
C THR A 10 8.34 17.12 13.06
N GLY A 11 8.78 17.05 11.79
CA GLY A 11 7.87 17.00 10.64
C GLY A 11 7.13 15.66 10.54
N ARG A 12 7.76 14.56 10.92
CA ARG A 12 7.15 13.21 10.93
C ARG A 12 6.08 13.07 12.02
N ALA A 13 6.26 13.68 13.18
CA ALA A 13 5.31 13.58 14.29
C ALA A 13 3.99 14.33 14.04
N LEU A 14 4.03 15.49 13.39
CA LEU A 14 2.81 16.26 13.07
C LEU A 14 1.95 15.61 11.99
N PHE A 15 2.57 14.93 11.02
CA PHE A 15 1.87 14.20 9.95
C PHE A 15 1.19 12.92 10.45
N ALA A 16 1.80 12.21 11.40
CA ALA A 16 1.22 11.01 12.01
C ALA A 16 -0.12 11.30 12.72
N VAL A 17 -0.30 12.50 13.26
CA VAL A 17 -1.53 12.90 13.99
C VAL A 17 -2.68 13.24 13.03
N LEU A 18 -2.42 13.77 11.83
CA LEU A 18 -3.49 14.08 10.85
C LEU A 18 -4.00 12.83 10.10
N LEU A 19 -3.19 11.78 9.98
CA LEU A 19 -3.57 10.53 9.30
C LEU A 19 -4.44 9.61 10.18
N THR A 20 -4.57 9.86 11.48
CA THR A 20 -5.36 9.05 12.40
C THR A 20 -6.88 9.30 12.36
N LEU A 21 -7.36 10.27 11.58
CA LEU A 21 -8.78 10.57 11.41
C LEU A 21 -9.29 10.03 10.07
N GLY A 22 -9.53 8.72 9.97
CA GLY A 22 -10.26 8.11 8.85
C GLY A 22 -9.42 7.69 7.64
N SER A 23 -8.09 7.57 7.76
CA SER A 23 -7.23 7.03 6.70
C SER A 23 -7.30 5.51 6.71
N MET A 24 -7.86 4.94 5.65
CA MET A 24 -7.92 3.49 5.38
C MET A 24 -6.57 2.97 4.94
N CYS A 25 -6.23 1.73 5.32
CA CYS A 25 -5.03 1.00 4.88
C CYS A 25 -3.79 1.90 4.84
N GLY A 26 -3.44 2.46 5.99
CA GLY A 26 -2.35 3.41 6.14
C GLY A 26 -1.01 2.78 6.56
N ARG A 27 -0.93 1.45 6.66
CA ARG A 27 0.26 0.71 7.07
C ARG A 27 0.28 -0.68 6.49
N PHE A 28 1.46 -1.12 6.05
CA PHE A 28 1.67 -2.51 5.61
C PHE A 28 3.10 -2.96 5.89
N GLY A 29 3.40 -4.23 5.67
CA GLY A 29 4.74 -4.80 5.76
C GLY A 29 5.29 -5.12 4.38
N GLN A 30 6.56 -4.81 4.16
CA GLN A 30 7.34 -5.15 2.97
C GLN A 30 8.77 -5.40 3.44
N ALA A 31 8.95 -6.55 4.12
CA ALA A 31 10.20 -6.88 4.79
C ALA A 31 11.11 -7.79 3.95
N ARG A 32 10.56 -8.39 2.89
CA ARG A 32 11.34 -9.21 1.95
C ARG A 32 12.04 -8.32 0.92
N GLY A 33 13.16 -8.81 0.40
CA GLY A 33 13.95 -8.08 -0.59
C GLY A 33 13.37 -8.11 -2.00
N PRO A 34 13.92 -7.30 -2.92
CA PRO A 34 13.46 -7.24 -4.31
C PRO A 34 13.70 -8.56 -5.04
N ASP A 35 14.70 -9.35 -4.66
CA ASP A 35 14.98 -10.67 -5.23
C ASP A 35 13.80 -11.61 -5.00
N TYR A 36 13.31 -11.69 -3.76
CA TYR A 36 12.17 -12.53 -3.43
C TYR A 36 10.90 -12.14 -4.21
N TYR A 37 10.57 -10.85 -4.20
CA TYR A 37 9.37 -10.39 -4.92
C TYR A 37 9.55 -10.50 -6.44
N GLY A 38 10.76 -10.25 -6.96
CA GLY A 38 11.08 -10.34 -8.38
C GLY A 38 10.96 -11.77 -8.91
N GLU A 39 11.49 -12.75 -8.17
CA GLU A 39 11.35 -14.17 -8.48
C GLU A 39 9.86 -14.60 -8.45
N TYR A 40 9.07 -14.09 -7.51
CA TYR A 40 7.65 -14.42 -7.36
C TYR A 40 6.81 -14.03 -8.58
N LEU A 41 7.16 -12.94 -9.30
CA LEU A 41 6.49 -12.48 -10.51
C LEU A 41 7.33 -12.66 -11.79
N GLU A 42 8.46 -13.33 -11.74
CA GLU A 42 9.38 -13.47 -12.88
C GLU A 42 9.76 -12.11 -13.51
N ALA A 43 9.93 -11.09 -12.64
CA ALA A 43 10.19 -9.71 -13.07
C ALA A 43 11.69 -9.40 -13.11
N ASP A 44 12.09 -8.60 -14.10
CA ASP A 44 13.45 -8.06 -14.17
C ASP A 44 13.72 -7.17 -12.94
N GLN A 45 14.84 -7.44 -12.28
CA GLN A 45 15.27 -6.64 -11.14
C GLN A 45 15.96 -5.37 -11.61
N ALA A 46 15.44 -4.22 -11.19
CA ALA A 46 15.99 -2.91 -11.52
C ALA A 46 16.12 -2.03 -10.25
N VAL A 47 16.47 -2.66 -9.13
CA VAL A 47 16.65 -1.96 -7.85
C VAL A 47 18.12 -1.96 -7.47
N PRO A 48 18.89 -0.90 -7.85
CA PRO A 48 20.33 -0.82 -7.56
C PRO A 48 20.66 -0.81 -6.07
N GLU A 49 19.79 -0.19 -5.27
CA GLU A 49 19.90 -0.08 -3.83
C GLU A 49 18.63 -0.64 -3.18
N PRO A 50 18.67 -1.88 -2.65
CA PRO A 50 17.53 -2.47 -1.97
C PRO A 50 17.08 -1.64 -0.76
N LEU A 51 15.76 -1.51 -0.58
CA LEU A 51 15.20 -0.90 0.60
C LEU A 51 15.46 -1.78 1.83
N PRO A 52 15.68 -1.20 3.00
CA PRO A 52 15.77 -1.97 4.23
C PRO A 52 14.43 -2.68 4.52
N PRO A 53 14.45 -3.88 5.12
CA PRO A 53 13.24 -4.58 5.51
C PRO A 53 12.31 -3.69 6.34
N SER A 54 11.03 -3.65 5.99
CA SER A 54 10.05 -2.86 6.74
C SER A 54 8.82 -3.66 7.11
N TRP A 55 8.61 -3.83 8.41
CA TRP A 55 7.39 -4.37 9.00
C TRP A 55 6.36 -3.29 9.32
N ASN A 56 6.65 -2.02 9.01
CA ASN A 56 5.79 -0.89 9.36
C ASN A 56 5.90 0.26 8.35
N VAL A 57 5.74 -0.07 7.07
CA VAL A 57 5.72 0.92 5.98
C VAL A 57 4.63 1.94 6.23
N ALA A 58 4.99 3.20 6.19
CA ALA A 58 4.11 4.34 6.42
C ALA A 58 3.99 5.23 5.16
N PRO A 59 2.94 6.04 5.06
CA PRO A 59 2.82 7.03 3.99
C PRO A 59 4.08 7.87 3.83
N THR A 60 4.48 8.08 2.59
CA THR A 60 5.69 8.77 2.12
C THR A 60 6.97 7.95 2.09
N ASP A 61 6.97 6.76 2.67
CA ASP A 61 8.11 5.86 2.54
C ASP A 61 8.25 5.36 1.08
N SER A 62 9.46 4.96 0.72
CA SER A 62 9.73 4.24 -0.53
C SER A 62 9.28 2.78 -0.39
N VAL A 63 8.67 2.24 -1.43
CA VAL A 63 8.15 0.88 -1.49
C VAL A 63 8.52 0.23 -2.81
N TYR A 64 8.61 -1.09 -2.85
CA TYR A 64 8.70 -1.84 -4.09
C TYR A 64 7.36 -1.86 -4.81
N ALA A 65 7.40 -1.73 -6.13
CA ALA A 65 6.23 -1.88 -6.99
C ALA A 65 6.64 -2.49 -8.33
N PHE A 66 5.75 -3.29 -8.90
CA PHE A 66 5.89 -3.87 -10.24
C PHE A 66 5.15 -3.02 -11.25
N ARG A 67 5.78 -2.79 -12.39
CA ARG A 67 5.14 -2.22 -13.58
C ARG A 67 5.86 -2.63 -14.85
N HIS A 68 5.17 -2.58 -15.96
CA HIS A 68 5.82 -2.70 -17.26
C HIS A 68 6.66 -1.45 -17.57
N ARG A 69 7.86 -1.71 -18.05
CA ARG A 69 8.75 -0.73 -18.70
C ARG A 69 9.14 -1.25 -20.06
N ARG A 70 8.63 -0.63 -21.12
CA ARG A 70 8.77 -1.14 -22.48
C ARG A 70 8.19 -2.56 -22.56
N GLU A 71 9.00 -3.55 -22.90
CA GLU A 71 8.59 -4.94 -23.09
C GLU A 71 8.81 -5.84 -21.86
N SER A 72 9.32 -5.31 -20.75
CA SER A 72 9.63 -6.12 -19.55
C SER A 72 8.87 -5.66 -18.32
N LEU A 73 8.46 -6.64 -17.52
CA LEU A 73 7.96 -6.42 -16.17
C LEU A 73 9.16 -6.14 -15.26
N ARG A 74 9.10 -5.05 -14.48
CA ARG A 74 10.17 -4.66 -13.58
C ARG A 74 9.67 -4.38 -12.18
N ILE A 75 10.50 -4.75 -11.20
CA ILE A 75 10.38 -4.28 -9.84
C ILE A 75 11.22 -3.00 -9.68
N GLU A 76 10.60 -1.95 -9.17
CA GLU A 76 11.22 -0.63 -8.96
C GLU A 76 10.80 -0.06 -7.61
N THR A 77 11.49 0.99 -7.16
CA THR A 77 11.08 1.74 -5.96
C THR A 77 10.20 2.92 -6.34
N MET A 78 9.11 3.12 -5.58
CA MET A 78 8.21 4.25 -5.71
C MET A 78 7.91 4.85 -4.33
N ARG A 79 7.66 6.16 -4.27
CA ARG A 79 7.18 6.80 -3.04
C ARG A 79 5.70 6.45 -2.82
N TRP A 80 5.34 5.90 -1.67
CA TRP A 80 3.93 5.68 -1.34
C TRP A 80 3.23 6.98 -0.94
N GLY A 81 2.28 7.37 -1.74
CA GLY A 81 1.57 8.65 -1.68
C GLY A 81 1.65 9.34 -3.04
N LEU A 82 0.73 8.96 -3.96
CA LEU A 82 0.66 9.50 -5.32
C LEU A 82 0.47 11.00 -5.29
N ILE A 83 1.40 11.70 -5.91
CA ILE A 83 1.40 13.15 -5.99
C ILE A 83 0.86 13.56 -7.36
N PRO A 84 -0.22 14.34 -7.43
CA PRO A 84 -0.71 14.85 -8.69
C PRO A 84 0.34 15.67 -9.43
N HIS A 85 0.38 15.56 -10.77
CA HIS A 85 1.36 16.32 -11.58
C HIS A 85 1.20 17.84 -11.44
N TRP A 86 0.01 18.30 -11.14
CA TRP A 86 -0.34 19.71 -10.95
C TRP A 86 -0.14 20.22 -9.51
N ALA A 87 0.17 19.32 -8.55
CA ALA A 87 0.33 19.73 -7.15
C ALA A 87 1.47 20.76 -7.01
N PRO A 88 1.28 21.84 -6.24
CA PRO A 88 2.30 22.87 -6.10
C PRO A 88 3.52 22.39 -5.29
N ASP A 89 3.30 21.39 -4.44
CA ASP A 89 4.31 20.85 -3.53
C ASP A 89 4.20 19.33 -3.40
N LEU A 90 4.98 18.74 -2.47
CA LEU A 90 4.95 17.31 -2.15
C LEU A 90 4.01 16.96 -0.99
N LYS A 91 3.30 17.93 -0.43
CA LYS A 91 2.39 17.73 0.70
C LYS A 91 1.00 17.28 0.24
N THR A 92 0.63 17.62 -1.00
CA THR A 92 -0.61 17.15 -1.63
C THR A 92 -0.36 15.78 -2.22
N PHE A 93 -0.73 14.73 -1.51
CA PHE A 93 -0.58 13.34 -1.98
C PHE A 93 -1.74 12.46 -1.53
N HIS A 94 -1.92 11.33 -2.21
CA HIS A 94 -2.98 10.36 -1.95
C HIS A 94 -2.38 8.96 -1.77
N ILE A 95 -2.49 8.40 -0.58
CA ILE A 95 -1.99 7.05 -0.29
C ILE A 95 -2.90 5.96 -0.84
N ASN A 96 -4.20 6.28 -0.97
CA ASN A 96 -5.22 5.35 -1.43
C ASN A 96 -6.07 5.95 -2.56
N ALA A 97 -6.54 5.08 -3.45
CA ALA A 97 -7.47 5.37 -4.53
C ALA A 97 -8.68 4.41 -4.43
N ARG A 98 -9.90 4.95 -4.29
CA ARG A 98 -11.10 4.13 -4.14
C ARG A 98 -11.52 3.52 -5.47
N SER A 99 -11.61 2.18 -5.55
CA SER A 99 -11.97 1.45 -6.77
C SER A 99 -13.27 1.95 -7.41
N GLU A 100 -14.24 2.35 -6.61
CA GLU A 100 -15.57 2.78 -7.07
C GLU A 100 -15.55 4.11 -7.82
N THR A 101 -14.54 4.95 -7.59
CA THR A 101 -14.49 6.33 -8.12
C THR A 101 -13.28 6.62 -8.99
N LEU A 102 -12.52 5.59 -9.40
CA LEU A 102 -11.29 5.78 -10.18
C LEU A 102 -11.53 6.46 -11.52
N ARG A 103 -12.58 6.08 -12.23
CA ARG A 103 -12.95 6.65 -13.52
C ARG A 103 -13.43 8.09 -13.44
N ASP A 104 -14.10 8.43 -12.33
CA ASP A 104 -14.76 9.73 -12.18
C ASP A 104 -13.79 10.81 -11.69
N LYS A 105 -12.74 10.41 -10.96
CA LYS A 105 -11.78 11.37 -10.41
C LYS A 105 -10.67 11.67 -11.39
N PRO A 106 -10.53 12.93 -11.86
CA PRO A 106 -9.46 13.34 -12.80
C PRO A 106 -8.06 12.94 -12.34
N LEU A 107 -7.82 12.93 -11.01
CA LEU A 107 -6.57 12.53 -10.40
C LEU A 107 -6.15 11.10 -10.77
N PHE A 108 -7.10 10.16 -10.79
CA PHE A 108 -6.81 8.73 -10.96
C PHE A 108 -7.11 8.21 -12.36
N ARG A 109 -8.04 8.86 -13.09
CA ARG A 109 -8.52 8.40 -14.39
C ARG A 109 -7.37 8.13 -15.38
N GLY A 110 -6.43 9.07 -15.51
CA GLY A 110 -5.29 8.89 -16.42
C GLY A 110 -4.28 7.84 -15.96
N SER A 111 -4.20 7.58 -14.65
CA SER A 111 -3.37 6.50 -14.12
C SER A 111 -4.06 5.13 -14.24
N LEU A 112 -5.37 5.08 -14.13
CA LEU A 112 -6.15 3.85 -14.31
C LEU A 112 -5.99 3.28 -15.72
N THR A 113 -5.90 4.11 -16.75
CA THR A 113 -5.76 3.67 -18.14
C THR A 113 -4.33 3.32 -18.55
N ARG A 114 -3.29 3.90 -17.91
CA ARG A 114 -1.92 3.80 -18.46
C ARG A 114 -0.83 3.63 -17.41
N ARG A 115 -1.12 3.75 -16.14
CA ARG A 115 -0.12 3.78 -15.08
C ARG A 115 -0.55 2.94 -13.88
N ARG A 116 -0.75 1.65 -14.15
CA ARG A 116 -1.06 0.65 -13.14
C ARG A 116 0.22 -0.02 -12.67
N CYS A 117 0.21 -0.46 -11.43
CA CYS A 117 1.30 -1.21 -10.82
C CYS A 117 0.74 -2.24 -9.84
N LEU A 118 1.56 -3.18 -9.42
CA LEU A 118 1.30 -4.06 -8.29
C LEU A 118 2.29 -3.74 -7.17
N ILE A 119 1.78 -3.59 -5.96
CA ILE A 119 2.60 -3.31 -4.78
C ILE A 119 2.62 -4.58 -3.94
N PRO A 120 3.75 -5.31 -3.87
CA PRO A 120 3.87 -6.49 -3.03
C PRO A 120 3.82 -6.09 -1.55
N ALA A 121 3.12 -6.88 -0.75
CA ALA A 121 3.05 -6.69 0.69
C ALA A 121 3.05 -8.05 1.40
N ASP A 122 3.81 -8.17 2.48
CA ASP A 122 3.79 -9.37 3.33
C ASP A 122 2.47 -9.46 4.11
N GLY A 123 1.76 -8.36 4.22
CA GLY A 123 0.48 -8.17 4.87
C GLY A 123 0.26 -6.69 5.15
N PHE A 124 -0.88 -6.35 5.75
CA PHE A 124 -1.22 -4.97 6.11
C PHE A 124 -1.89 -4.89 7.47
N TYR A 125 -1.93 -3.67 8.00
CA TYR A 125 -2.56 -3.40 9.29
C TYR A 125 -3.87 -2.65 9.10
N GLU A 126 -4.87 -3.05 9.89
CA GLU A 126 -6.08 -2.29 10.12
C GLU A 126 -6.44 -2.28 11.60
N TRP A 127 -7.18 -1.27 12.01
CA TRP A 127 -7.53 -1.05 13.40
C TRP A 127 -9.02 -1.21 13.60
N THR A 128 -9.42 -1.87 14.68
CA THR A 128 -10.81 -1.82 15.11
C THR A 128 -11.22 -0.37 15.39
N SER A 129 -12.52 -0.07 15.32
CA SER A 129 -13.02 1.27 15.66
C SER A 129 -12.57 1.70 17.07
N ARG A 130 -12.55 3.01 17.32
CA ARG A 130 -12.18 3.54 18.64
C ARG A 130 -13.11 3.04 19.75
N SER A 131 -14.39 2.87 19.46
CA SER A 131 -15.39 2.27 20.37
C SER A 131 -15.05 0.81 20.74
N ARG A 132 -14.30 0.11 19.89
CA ARG A 132 -13.82 -1.26 20.12
C ARG A 132 -12.35 -1.32 20.57
N GLY A 133 -11.83 -0.25 21.15
CA GLY A 133 -10.49 -0.20 21.75
C GLY A 133 -9.35 0.10 20.80
N HIS A 134 -9.61 0.37 19.52
CA HIS A 134 -8.60 0.72 18.52
C HIS A 134 -7.42 -0.27 18.51
N VAL A 135 -7.75 -1.55 18.40
CA VAL A 135 -6.80 -2.66 18.41
C VAL A 135 -6.26 -2.86 16.99
N PRO A 136 -4.94 -2.85 16.78
CA PRO A 136 -4.35 -3.17 15.49
C PRO A 136 -4.42 -4.66 15.21
N HIS A 137 -4.77 -5.01 13.98
CA HIS A 137 -4.77 -6.36 13.43
C HIS A 137 -3.82 -6.43 12.26
N TRP A 138 -3.09 -7.55 12.15
CA TRP A 138 -2.29 -7.91 11.00
C TRP A 138 -3.09 -8.84 10.11
N PHE A 139 -3.18 -8.52 8.84
CA PHE A 139 -3.85 -9.30 7.80
C PHE A 139 -2.81 -9.77 6.80
N PHE A 140 -2.79 -11.05 6.48
CA PHE A 140 -1.78 -11.68 5.63
C PHE A 140 -2.34 -12.96 4.98
N ARG A 141 -1.63 -13.52 4.00
CA ARG A 141 -1.98 -14.82 3.41
C ARG A 141 -1.48 -15.96 4.32
N SER A 142 -2.34 -16.94 4.59
CA SER A 142 -2.02 -18.08 5.45
C SER A 142 -0.97 -19.04 4.85
N ASP A 143 -0.82 -19.04 3.52
CA ASP A 143 0.21 -19.79 2.80
C ASP A 143 1.61 -19.14 2.88
N GLY A 144 1.68 -17.91 3.35
CA GLY A 144 2.92 -17.16 3.50
C GLY A 144 3.36 -16.40 2.25
N ASP A 145 2.61 -16.47 1.17
CA ASP A 145 2.88 -15.72 -0.06
C ASP A 145 2.56 -14.22 0.11
N PRO A 146 3.18 -13.34 -0.67
CA PRO A 146 2.89 -11.93 -0.61
C PRO A 146 1.50 -11.63 -1.20
N LEU A 147 0.85 -10.60 -0.67
CA LEU A 147 -0.28 -9.96 -1.32
C LEU A 147 0.23 -9.09 -2.46
N LEU A 148 -0.41 -9.14 -3.63
CA LEU A 148 -0.14 -8.20 -4.71
C LEU A 148 -1.26 -7.17 -4.80
N LEU A 149 -1.01 -6.01 -4.21
CA LEU A 149 -1.99 -4.94 -4.08
C LEU A 149 -2.06 -4.15 -5.39
N ALA A 150 -3.27 -4.00 -5.93
CA ALA A 150 -3.50 -3.12 -7.08
C ALA A 150 -3.09 -1.68 -6.72
N GLY A 151 -2.30 -1.07 -7.58
CA GLY A 151 -1.79 0.28 -7.41
C GLY A 151 -1.91 1.11 -8.67
N LEU A 152 -1.94 2.42 -8.46
CA LEU A 152 -1.82 3.42 -9.53
C LEU A 152 -0.58 4.25 -9.27
N TRP A 153 0.17 4.60 -10.32
CA TRP A 153 1.35 5.41 -10.16
C TRP A 153 1.31 6.69 -10.99
N GLY A 154 2.14 7.62 -10.62
CA GLY A 154 2.34 8.89 -11.32
C GLY A 154 3.78 9.33 -11.25
N VAL A 155 4.15 10.25 -12.13
CA VAL A 155 5.48 10.82 -12.20
C VAL A 155 5.39 12.34 -12.30
N ARG A 156 6.30 13.03 -11.63
CA ARG A 156 6.45 14.48 -11.71
C ARG A 156 7.90 14.89 -11.50
N ARG A 157 8.22 16.15 -11.81
CA ARG A 157 9.48 16.75 -11.39
C ARG A 157 9.42 17.11 -9.89
N HIS A 158 10.46 16.77 -9.17
CA HIS A 158 10.63 17.24 -7.79
C HIS A 158 10.87 18.75 -7.79
N PRO A 159 10.19 19.53 -6.92
CA PRO A 159 10.19 21.00 -7.03
C PRO A 159 11.52 21.67 -6.64
N VAL A 160 12.43 20.96 -5.98
CA VAL A 160 13.69 21.52 -5.48
C VAL A 160 14.86 21.17 -6.41
N ASP A 161 15.05 19.90 -6.74
CA ASP A 161 16.19 19.40 -7.50
C ASP A 161 15.88 19.09 -8.98
N GLY A 162 14.59 19.11 -9.37
CA GLY A 162 14.16 18.82 -10.72
C GLY A 162 14.22 17.36 -11.12
N GLU A 163 14.59 16.45 -10.22
CA GLU A 163 14.66 15.02 -10.47
C GLU A 163 13.27 14.41 -10.68
N TRP A 164 13.23 13.27 -11.37
CA TRP A 164 11.97 12.57 -11.59
C TRP A 164 11.56 11.80 -10.32
N LEU A 165 10.41 12.18 -9.75
CA LEU A 165 9.79 11.51 -8.62
C LEU A 165 8.64 10.63 -9.10
N VAL A 166 8.78 9.31 -8.91
CA VAL A 166 7.72 8.34 -9.14
C VAL A 166 7.00 8.07 -7.81
N SER A 167 5.68 8.14 -7.84
CA SER A 167 4.86 7.92 -6.64
C SER A 167 3.64 7.05 -6.96
N CYS A 168 3.12 6.33 -5.96
CA CYS A 168 2.01 5.40 -6.13
C CYS A 168 0.94 5.56 -5.04
N ALA A 169 -0.27 5.07 -5.34
CA ALA A 169 -1.37 4.91 -4.41
C ALA A 169 -1.89 3.47 -4.47
N ILE A 170 -2.27 2.91 -3.33
CA ILE A 170 -2.92 1.59 -3.25
C ILE A 170 -4.40 1.75 -3.59
N VAL A 171 -4.91 0.89 -4.46
CA VAL A 171 -6.36 0.81 -4.71
C VAL A 171 -7.04 0.12 -3.55
N THR A 172 -8.15 0.72 -3.07
CA THR A 172 -8.94 0.15 -1.97
C THR A 172 -10.38 -0.07 -2.40
N GLY A 173 -10.99 -1.15 -1.93
CA GLY A 173 -12.37 -1.51 -2.16
C GLY A 173 -13.16 -1.69 -0.85
N PRO A 174 -14.46 -2.02 -0.92
CA PRO A 174 -15.23 -2.49 0.22
C PRO A 174 -14.54 -3.72 0.84
N SER A 175 -14.62 -3.85 2.16
CA SER A 175 -14.00 -4.99 2.84
C SER A 175 -14.90 -6.22 2.76
N GLU A 176 -14.24 -7.38 2.64
CA GLU A 176 -14.86 -8.70 2.62
C GLU A 176 -14.15 -9.63 3.62
N GLY A 177 -14.73 -10.80 3.86
CA GLY A 177 -14.14 -11.81 4.72
C GLY A 177 -13.82 -11.31 6.14
N PRO A 178 -12.68 -11.74 6.72
CA PRO A 178 -12.32 -11.40 8.10
C PRO A 178 -12.04 -9.91 8.31
N ILE A 179 -11.71 -9.16 7.26
CA ILE A 179 -11.40 -7.73 7.35
C ILE A 179 -12.66 -6.93 7.65
N ALA A 180 -13.82 -7.34 7.13
CA ALA A 180 -15.09 -6.66 7.36
C ALA A 180 -15.46 -6.55 8.85
N ALA A 181 -15.00 -7.48 9.68
CA ALA A 181 -15.18 -7.42 11.12
C ALA A 181 -14.34 -6.33 11.81
N VAL A 182 -13.26 -5.86 11.17
CA VAL A 182 -12.32 -4.88 11.72
C VAL A 182 -12.52 -3.50 11.10
N HIS A 183 -12.58 -3.44 9.77
CA HIS A 183 -12.70 -2.18 9.03
C HIS A 183 -13.60 -2.36 7.81
N HIS A 184 -14.30 -1.30 7.37
CA HIS A 184 -15.25 -1.32 6.23
C HIS A 184 -14.58 -1.25 4.85
N ARG A 185 -13.25 -1.10 4.80
CA ARG A 185 -12.46 -1.04 3.57
C ARG A 185 -11.23 -1.93 3.68
N MET A 186 -10.71 -2.37 2.51
CA MET A 186 -9.48 -3.15 2.40
C MET A 186 -8.68 -2.74 1.14
N PRO A 187 -7.38 -3.01 1.09
CA PRO A 187 -6.63 -2.92 -0.15
C PRO A 187 -7.15 -4.00 -1.13
N VAL A 188 -7.18 -3.68 -2.41
CA VAL A 188 -7.52 -4.65 -3.45
C VAL A 188 -6.28 -5.48 -3.76
N ALA A 189 -6.21 -6.69 -3.20
CA ALA A 189 -5.25 -7.70 -3.62
C ALA A 189 -5.79 -8.41 -4.86
N LEU A 190 -4.99 -8.49 -5.92
CA LEU A 190 -5.39 -9.16 -7.15
C LEU A 190 -4.97 -10.64 -7.14
N PRO A 191 -5.85 -11.55 -7.57
CA PRO A 191 -5.49 -12.94 -7.78
C PRO A 191 -4.55 -13.08 -9.00
N PRO A 192 -3.79 -14.20 -9.09
CA PRO A 192 -2.77 -14.41 -10.13
C PRO A 192 -3.24 -14.21 -11.56
N ASP A 193 -4.47 -14.65 -11.89
CA ASP A 193 -5.05 -14.53 -13.22
C ASP A 193 -5.31 -13.09 -13.68
N ARG A 194 -5.18 -12.11 -12.78
CA ARG A 194 -5.39 -10.70 -13.07
C ARG A 194 -4.11 -9.85 -13.03
N TRP A 195 -2.97 -10.41 -12.65
CA TRP A 195 -1.73 -9.62 -12.55
C TRP A 195 -1.26 -9.12 -13.91
N GLU A 196 -1.14 -10.03 -14.89
CA GLU A 196 -0.75 -9.66 -16.24
C GLU A 196 -1.77 -8.71 -16.90
N PRO A 197 -3.09 -9.00 -16.93
CA PRO A 197 -4.07 -8.06 -17.47
C PRO A 197 -4.07 -6.68 -16.78
N TRP A 198 -3.84 -6.62 -15.46
CA TRP A 198 -3.75 -5.35 -14.73
C TRP A 198 -2.53 -4.54 -15.13
N LEU A 199 -1.41 -5.20 -15.36
CA LEU A 199 -0.14 -4.57 -15.73
C LEU A 199 0.00 -4.30 -17.22
N ASP A 200 -0.86 -4.85 -18.07
CA ASP A 200 -0.82 -4.71 -19.52
C ASP A 200 -0.83 -3.22 -19.94
N PRO A 201 0.26 -2.72 -20.54
CA PRO A 201 0.36 -1.31 -20.95
C PRO A 201 -0.61 -0.93 -22.07
N ASP A 202 -1.09 -1.90 -22.85
CA ASP A 202 -1.98 -1.71 -23.99
C ASP A 202 -3.46 -1.67 -23.57
N LEU A 203 -3.78 -2.07 -22.35
CA LEU A 203 -5.13 -1.92 -21.78
C LEU A 203 -5.39 -0.44 -21.46
N ASP A 204 -6.00 0.30 -22.36
CA ASP A 204 -6.33 1.71 -22.21
C ASP A 204 -7.82 2.01 -21.92
N ASP A 205 -8.67 0.97 -21.92
CA ASP A 205 -10.08 1.08 -21.51
C ASP A 205 -10.20 1.14 -19.97
N ALA A 206 -10.66 2.29 -19.47
CA ALA A 206 -10.86 2.52 -18.04
C ALA A 206 -11.93 1.60 -17.42
N THR A 207 -12.93 1.17 -18.20
CA THR A 207 -13.99 0.25 -17.72
C THR A 207 -13.43 -1.15 -17.58
N ALA A 208 -12.71 -1.64 -18.59
CA ALA A 208 -12.06 -2.94 -18.54
C ALA A 208 -11.04 -2.99 -17.39
N ALA A 209 -10.19 -1.97 -17.25
CA ALA A 209 -9.23 -1.88 -16.15
C ALA A 209 -9.93 -1.87 -14.77
N GLN A 210 -11.05 -1.15 -14.63
CA GLN A 210 -11.79 -1.14 -13.37
C GLN A 210 -12.47 -2.48 -13.06
N ASN A 211 -12.92 -3.22 -14.07
CA ASN A 211 -13.53 -4.54 -13.90
C ASN A 211 -12.54 -5.57 -13.33
N LEU A 212 -11.23 -5.42 -13.58
CA LEU A 212 -10.20 -6.27 -12.99
C LEU A 212 -10.12 -6.16 -11.45
N LEU A 213 -10.66 -5.08 -10.88
CA LEU A 213 -10.68 -4.83 -9.44
C LEU A 213 -11.88 -5.48 -8.73
N ALA A 214 -12.85 -6.03 -9.49
CA ALA A 214 -14.03 -6.66 -8.92
C ALA A 214 -13.71 -8.04 -8.34
N GLY A 215 -14.20 -8.33 -7.12
CA GLY A 215 -13.92 -9.59 -6.42
C GLY A 215 -12.41 -9.74 -6.16
N PRO A 216 -11.85 -8.95 -5.24
CA PRO A 216 -10.46 -9.08 -4.83
C PRO A 216 -10.19 -10.46 -4.26
N GLU A 217 -8.93 -10.88 -4.25
CA GLU A 217 -8.56 -12.12 -3.59
C GLU A 217 -8.85 -12.03 -2.10
N THR A 218 -9.71 -12.93 -1.62
CA THR A 218 -10.06 -13.03 -0.19
C THR A 218 -9.84 -14.45 0.36
N GLY A 219 -9.47 -15.39 -0.51
CA GLY A 219 -9.14 -16.75 -0.12
C GLY A 219 -7.82 -16.85 0.64
N GLY A 220 -7.78 -17.70 1.66
CA GLY A 220 -6.53 -17.95 2.42
C GLY A 220 -6.06 -16.80 3.31
N TRP A 221 -6.87 -15.81 3.58
CA TRP A 221 -6.52 -14.71 4.48
C TRP A 221 -6.57 -15.15 5.94
N ALA A 222 -5.52 -14.81 6.67
CA ALA A 222 -5.42 -14.96 8.11
C ALA A 222 -5.28 -13.59 8.79
N THR A 223 -5.70 -13.53 10.05
CA THR A 223 -5.58 -12.31 10.85
C THR A 223 -5.41 -12.62 12.32
N HIS A 224 -4.70 -11.76 12.99
CA HIS A 224 -4.61 -11.75 14.45
C HIS A 224 -4.33 -10.34 14.97
N PRO A 225 -4.69 -10.02 16.21
CA PRO A 225 -4.31 -8.76 16.83
C PRO A 225 -2.82 -8.71 17.08
N VAL A 226 -2.24 -7.50 16.94
CA VAL A 226 -0.81 -7.26 17.12
C VAL A 226 -0.56 -6.14 18.13
N SER A 227 0.68 -5.97 18.54
CA SER A 227 1.07 -4.96 19.53
C SER A 227 0.77 -3.53 19.03
N ARG A 228 0.23 -2.69 19.92
CA ARG A 228 0.08 -1.24 19.68
C ARG A 228 1.40 -0.50 19.41
N ARG A 229 2.55 -1.16 19.57
CA ARG A 229 3.85 -0.63 19.13
C ARG A 229 3.84 -0.22 17.66
N VAL A 230 3.03 -0.88 16.81
CA VAL A 230 2.87 -0.54 15.40
C VAL A 230 2.33 0.88 15.18
N ASN A 231 1.63 1.46 16.14
CA ASN A 231 1.10 2.82 16.04
C ASN A 231 2.22 3.87 15.86
N LYS A 232 3.41 3.60 16.40
CA LYS A 232 4.57 4.48 16.26
C LYS A 232 5.37 4.06 15.03
N VAL A 233 5.44 4.93 14.01
CA VAL A 233 6.11 4.67 12.73
C VAL A 233 7.59 4.32 12.90
N SER A 234 8.26 4.87 13.92
CA SER A 234 9.68 4.57 14.18
C SER A 234 9.93 3.16 14.73
N ASN A 235 8.90 2.43 15.14
CA ASN A 235 9.04 1.02 15.45
C ASN A 235 9.01 0.23 14.16
N ASN A 236 10.06 -0.52 13.88
CA ASN A 236 10.20 -1.30 12.66
C ASN A 236 11.02 -2.56 12.92
N ASP A 237 10.37 -3.60 13.40
CA ASP A 237 10.99 -4.90 13.65
C ASP A 237 9.97 -6.05 13.50
N SER A 238 10.45 -7.26 13.32
CA SER A 238 9.63 -8.45 13.06
C SER A 238 8.66 -8.83 14.20
N THR A 239 8.79 -8.25 15.39
CA THR A 239 7.86 -8.50 16.48
C THR A 239 6.53 -7.79 16.29
N LEU A 240 6.47 -6.78 15.40
CA LEU A 240 5.25 -6.02 15.13
C LEU A 240 4.15 -6.87 14.47
N VAL A 241 4.54 -7.93 13.76
CA VAL A 241 3.59 -8.83 13.08
C VAL A 241 3.24 -10.06 13.93
N ARG A 242 3.80 -10.19 15.14
CA ARG A 242 3.52 -11.32 16.02
C ARG A 242 2.17 -11.17 16.72
N PRO A 243 1.41 -12.28 16.89
CA PRO A 243 0.14 -12.24 17.58
C PRO A 243 0.30 -11.83 19.04
N VAL A 244 -0.66 -11.06 19.54
CA VAL A 244 -0.78 -10.70 20.95
C VAL A 244 -2.22 -10.90 21.41
N SER A 245 -2.42 -11.16 22.72
CA SER A 245 -3.74 -11.23 23.31
C SER A 245 -4.11 -9.88 23.93
N TYR A 246 -5.34 -9.44 23.70
CA TYR A 246 -5.95 -8.31 24.39
C TYR A 246 -7.03 -8.83 25.34
N PRO A 247 -7.15 -8.27 26.56
CA PRO A 247 -8.27 -8.60 27.43
C PRO A 247 -9.59 -8.30 26.70
N ALA A 248 -10.58 -9.18 26.90
CA ALA A 248 -11.92 -8.92 26.41
C ALA A 248 -12.42 -7.56 26.96
N ALA A 249 -13.08 -6.77 26.14
CA ALA A 249 -13.73 -5.56 26.63
C ALA A 249 -14.71 -5.96 27.74
N PRO A 250 -14.77 -5.23 28.87
CA PRO A 250 -15.75 -5.52 29.91
C PRO A 250 -17.16 -5.46 29.28
N ILE A 251 -17.95 -6.50 29.51
CA ILE A 251 -19.37 -6.49 29.17
C ILE A 251 -19.99 -5.43 30.09
N LEU A 252 -20.37 -4.28 29.52
CA LEU A 252 -21.21 -3.32 30.23
C LEU A 252 -22.59 -3.99 30.32
N GLU A 253 -22.88 -4.59 31.47
CA GLU A 253 -24.23 -4.97 31.81
C GLU A 253 -25.09 -3.70 31.81
N MET A 254 -26.10 -3.69 30.91
CA MET A 254 -27.13 -2.63 30.87
C MET A 254 -28.23 -2.95 31.87
#